data_5110712c9e63b6569d251b58ba8dec92
#
_entry.id   5110712c9e63b6569d251b58ba8dec92
#
_cell.length_a   1.000
_cell.length_b   1.000
_cell.length_c   1.000
_cell.angle_alpha   90.00
_cell.angle_beta   90.00
_cell.angle_gamma   90.00
#
_symmetry.space_group_name_H-M   'P 1'
#
loop_
_entity.id
_entity.type
_entity.pdbx_description
1 polymer ?
#
loop_
_entity_poly.entity_id
_entity_poly.type
_entity_poly.pdbx_seq_one_letter_code
_entity_poly.pdbx_strand_id
1 'polypeptide(L)'
;MYDELTAVDIQKMQEEINYRVRELRPQLIEEVQTARAFGDLSENYEYKCAKQAKNRNDSRIRYLERMIRTAKVIEVKETADAVGLFDTVTVYNEMMKREMIVRIVTTLRQDALKGLISKESPVGQALMGRRTGEREEVAVSPEMKYTLEIRKIEKGSDDESLDISSY
;
A
#
# COMPACT_ATOMS: atom_id res chain seq x y z
N MET A 1 -13.04 8.09 -7.76
CA MET A 1 -12.48 6.75 -7.88
C MET A 1 -12.41 6.15 -6.48
N TYR A 2 -12.92 4.96 -6.30
CA TYR A 2 -12.96 4.29 -4.99
C TYR A 2 -11.94 3.16 -4.99
N ASP A 3 -11.10 3.09 -3.95
CA ASP A 3 -10.18 1.98 -3.79
C ASP A 3 -10.94 0.71 -3.41
N GLU A 4 -10.62 -0.39 -4.08
CA GLU A 4 -11.12 -1.70 -3.74
C GLU A 4 -10.22 -2.32 -2.67
N LEU A 5 -10.76 -2.46 -1.46
CA LEU A 5 -10.04 -2.89 -0.26
C LEU A 5 -10.73 -4.08 0.38
N THR A 6 -9.94 -4.95 1.03
CA THR A 6 -10.46 -6.09 1.76
C THR A 6 -10.89 -5.70 3.19
N ALA A 7 -11.63 -6.58 3.86
CA ALA A 7 -11.98 -6.40 5.26
C ALA A 7 -10.74 -6.28 6.16
N VAL A 8 -9.66 -7.01 5.85
CA VAL A 8 -8.39 -6.92 6.58
C VAL A 8 -7.73 -5.56 6.39
N ASP A 9 -7.79 -4.98 5.20
CA ASP A 9 -7.32 -3.61 4.96
C ASP A 9 -8.04 -2.60 5.84
N ILE A 10 -9.37 -2.70 5.91
CA ILE A 10 -10.20 -1.83 6.76
C ILE A 10 -9.84 -1.99 8.24
N GLN A 11 -9.69 -3.22 8.70
CA GLN A 11 -9.28 -3.52 10.08
C GLN A 11 -7.92 -2.88 10.40
N LYS A 12 -6.92 -3.06 9.54
CA LYS A 12 -5.58 -2.48 9.73
C LYS A 12 -5.61 -0.95 9.79
N MET A 13 -6.38 -0.31 8.93
CA MET A 13 -6.55 1.14 8.98
C MET A 13 -7.21 1.58 10.28
N GLN A 14 -8.22 0.87 10.75
CA GLN A 14 -8.90 1.19 12.00
C GLN A 14 -7.97 1.01 13.23
N GLU A 15 -7.16 -0.02 13.24
CA GLU A 15 -6.14 -0.25 14.28
C GLU A 15 -5.09 0.87 14.29
N GLU A 16 -4.61 1.29 13.13
CA GLU A 16 -3.67 2.42 13.03
C GLU A 16 -4.30 3.74 13.51
N ILE A 17 -5.55 4.02 13.15
CA ILE A 17 -6.28 5.20 13.64
C ILE A 17 -6.38 5.16 15.15
N ASN A 18 -6.77 4.04 15.72
CA ASN A 18 -6.91 3.89 17.19
C ASN A 18 -5.59 4.14 17.91
N TYR A 19 -4.48 3.59 17.41
CA TYR A 19 -3.15 3.84 17.96
C TYR A 19 -2.78 5.33 17.87
N ARG A 20 -2.96 5.95 16.70
CA ARG A 20 -2.61 7.35 16.46
C ARG A 20 -3.43 8.33 17.29
N VAL A 21 -4.70 8.04 17.53
CA VAL A 21 -5.59 8.89 18.32
C VAL A 21 -5.36 8.70 19.81
N ARG A 22 -5.23 7.47 20.29
CA ARG A 22 -5.20 7.16 21.72
C ARG A 22 -3.80 7.23 22.34
N GLU A 23 -2.78 6.90 21.59
CA GLU A 23 -1.42 6.80 22.12
C GLU A 23 -0.49 7.87 21.52
N LEU A 24 -0.40 7.96 20.21
CA LEU A 24 0.57 8.86 19.56
C LEU A 24 0.18 10.34 19.67
N ARG A 25 -1.09 10.69 19.43
CA ARG A 25 -1.54 12.08 19.49
C ARG A 25 -1.31 12.74 20.87
N PRO A 26 -1.64 12.11 22.00
CA PRO A 26 -1.35 12.69 23.31
C PRO A 26 0.14 12.96 23.53
N GLN A 27 1.02 12.05 23.13
CA GLN A 27 2.47 12.22 23.21
C GLN A 27 2.95 13.41 22.37
N LEU A 28 2.46 13.53 21.14
CA LEU A 28 2.83 14.63 20.23
C LEU A 28 2.30 15.98 20.73
N ILE A 29 1.15 16.02 21.36
CA ILE A 29 0.62 17.23 22.00
C ILE A 29 1.51 17.65 23.17
N GLU A 30 1.93 16.71 24.01
CA GLU A 30 2.85 16.96 25.12
C GLU A 30 4.20 17.49 24.63
N GLU A 31 4.75 16.89 23.56
CA GLU A 31 6.00 17.37 22.95
C GLU A 31 5.89 18.82 22.45
N VAL A 32 4.76 19.16 21.81
CA VAL A 32 4.50 20.57 21.38
C VAL A 32 4.43 21.50 22.57
N GLN A 33 3.74 21.14 23.64
CA GLN A 33 3.63 21.95 24.84
C GLN A 33 4.99 22.13 25.53
N THR A 34 5.76 21.08 25.64
CA THR A 34 7.11 21.10 26.22
C THR A 34 8.03 22.01 25.42
N ALA A 35 8.05 21.87 24.10
CA ALA A 35 8.88 22.70 23.22
C ALA A 35 8.45 24.17 23.25
N ARG A 36 7.15 24.45 23.35
CA ARG A 36 6.60 25.80 23.47
C ARG A 36 7.10 26.51 24.74
N ALA A 37 7.32 25.78 25.82
CA ALA A 37 7.78 26.32 27.08
C ALA A 37 9.24 26.84 27.03
N PHE A 38 10.03 26.48 26.03
CA PHE A 38 11.44 26.84 25.91
C PHE A 38 11.72 28.23 25.30
N GLY A 39 10.72 29.08 25.05
CA GLY A 39 10.95 30.47 24.69
C GLY A 39 10.28 30.91 23.39
N ASP A 40 10.95 31.81 22.63
CA ASP A 40 10.38 32.44 21.45
C ASP A 40 10.04 31.41 20.35
N LEU A 41 8.75 31.38 20.00
CA LEU A 41 8.21 30.41 19.02
C LEU A 41 8.69 30.66 17.58
N SER A 42 9.10 31.87 17.24
CA SER A 42 9.56 32.22 15.89
C SER A 42 10.93 31.63 15.54
N GLU A 43 11.78 31.44 16.55
CA GLU A 43 13.14 30.90 16.42
C GLU A 43 13.28 29.49 17.02
N ASN A 44 12.24 28.98 17.66
CA ASN A 44 12.26 27.69 18.34
C ASN A 44 12.13 26.54 17.33
N TYR A 45 13.25 25.97 16.95
CA TYR A 45 13.31 24.84 16.03
C TYR A 45 12.64 23.58 16.59
N GLU A 46 12.77 23.29 17.88
CA GLU A 46 12.12 22.16 18.53
C GLU A 46 10.60 22.26 18.47
N TYR A 47 10.05 23.44 18.70
CA TYR A 47 8.63 23.70 18.55
C TYR A 47 8.14 23.46 17.10
N LYS A 48 8.89 23.91 16.11
CA LYS A 48 8.55 23.70 14.69
C LYS A 48 8.52 22.22 14.36
N CYS A 49 9.53 21.46 14.79
CA CYS A 49 9.60 20.02 14.57
C CYS A 49 8.46 19.28 15.27
N ALA A 50 8.18 19.59 16.52
CA ALA A 50 7.10 18.99 17.29
C ALA A 50 5.72 19.27 16.65
N LYS A 51 5.49 20.51 16.22
CA LYS A 51 4.27 20.90 15.52
C LYS A 51 4.10 20.16 14.20
N GLN A 52 5.18 20.04 13.41
CA GLN A 52 5.15 19.28 12.16
C GLN A 52 4.83 17.80 12.40
N ALA A 53 5.44 17.17 13.39
CA ALA A 53 5.17 15.78 13.74
C ALA A 53 3.70 15.56 14.12
N LYS A 54 3.13 16.45 14.96
CA LYS A 54 1.72 16.44 15.30
C LYS A 54 0.83 16.59 14.06
N ASN A 55 1.13 17.53 13.19
CA ASN A 55 0.35 17.78 11.98
C ASN A 55 0.41 16.60 11.00
N ARG A 56 1.54 15.93 10.87
CA ARG A 56 1.67 14.70 10.05
C ARG A 56 0.77 13.60 10.60
N ASN A 57 0.76 13.39 11.92
CA ASN A 57 -0.10 12.40 12.54
C ASN A 57 -1.59 12.71 12.29
N ASP A 58 -2.01 13.95 12.49
CA ASP A 58 -3.39 14.36 12.23
C ASP A 58 -3.77 14.23 10.74
N SER A 59 -2.84 14.50 9.84
CA SER A 59 -3.05 14.31 8.40
C SER A 59 -3.18 12.84 8.02
N ARG A 60 -2.38 11.96 8.63
CA ARG A 60 -2.48 10.52 8.42
C ARG A 60 -3.82 9.97 8.92
N ILE A 61 -4.28 10.41 10.09
CA ILE A 61 -5.59 10.03 10.62
C ILE A 61 -6.69 10.42 9.64
N ARG A 62 -6.72 11.66 9.17
CA ARG A 62 -7.72 12.13 8.19
C ARG A 62 -7.67 11.34 6.88
N TYR A 63 -6.48 10.99 6.43
CA TYR A 63 -6.30 10.15 5.24
C TYR A 63 -6.93 8.78 5.43
N LEU A 64 -6.61 8.08 6.53
CA LEU A 64 -7.14 6.76 6.82
C LEU A 64 -8.66 6.76 7.00
N GLU A 65 -9.20 7.74 7.71
CA GLU A 65 -10.66 7.91 7.88
C GLU A 65 -11.35 8.12 6.53
N ARG A 66 -10.76 8.91 5.64
CA ARG A 66 -11.28 9.11 4.29
C ARG A 66 -11.24 7.82 3.49
N MET A 67 -10.14 7.09 3.53
CA MET A 67 -9.98 5.80 2.85
C MET A 67 -11.04 4.78 3.31
N ILE A 68 -11.27 4.65 4.61
CA ILE A 68 -12.31 3.77 5.15
C ILE A 68 -13.70 4.19 4.65
N ARG A 69 -14.00 5.49 4.68
CA ARG A 69 -15.31 6.00 4.27
C ARG A 69 -15.60 5.80 2.78
N THR A 70 -14.58 5.89 1.94
CA THR A 70 -14.73 5.83 0.48
C THR A 70 -14.39 4.47 -0.11
N ALA A 71 -13.90 3.52 0.69
CA ALA A 71 -13.51 2.21 0.22
C ALA A 71 -14.70 1.40 -0.30
N LYS A 72 -14.48 0.70 -1.39
CA LYS A 72 -15.35 -0.39 -1.83
C LYS A 72 -14.78 -1.69 -1.26
N VAL A 73 -15.49 -2.29 -0.33
CA VAL A 73 -15.05 -3.55 0.28
C VAL A 73 -15.26 -4.69 -0.71
N ILE A 74 -14.20 -5.44 -0.96
CA ILE A 74 -14.22 -6.61 -1.84
C ILE A 74 -13.86 -7.87 -1.06
N GLU A 75 -14.36 -9.01 -1.53
CA GLU A 75 -13.95 -10.32 -1.06
C GLU A 75 -12.88 -10.91 -1.98
N VAL A 76 -11.91 -11.58 -1.38
CA VAL A 76 -10.88 -12.30 -2.13
C VAL A 76 -11.52 -13.59 -2.69
N LYS A 77 -11.64 -13.65 -4.02
CA LYS A 77 -12.14 -14.84 -4.69
C LYS A 77 -11.00 -15.80 -4.99
N GLU A 78 -11.19 -17.06 -4.68
CA GLU A 78 -10.27 -18.10 -5.14
C GLU A 78 -10.36 -18.23 -6.66
N THR A 79 -9.23 -18.09 -7.30
CA THR A 79 -9.06 -18.32 -8.75
C THR A 79 -8.15 -19.53 -8.91
N ALA A 80 -8.68 -20.68 -9.33
CA ALA A 80 -7.98 -21.96 -9.28
C ALA A 80 -6.57 -21.94 -9.89
N ASP A 81 -6.46 -21.70 -11.18
CA ASP A 81 -5.20 -21.70 -11.94
C ASP A 81 -4.86 -20.36 -12.61
N ALA A 82 -5.66 -19.34 -12.33
CA ALA A 82 -5.44 -17.97 -12.77
C ALA A 82 -4.88 -17.10 -11.64
N VAL A 83 -4.15 -16.05 -12.00
CA VAL A 83 -3.63 -15.07 -11.05
C VAL A 83 -4.79 -14.34 -10.35
N GLY A 84 -4.81 -14.40 -9.05
CA GLY A 84 -5.76 -13.70 -8.20
C GLY A 84 -5.08 -12.74 -7.21
N LEU A 85 -5.88 -12.03 -6.44
CA LEU A 85 -5.40 -11.13 -5.40
C LEU A 85 -4.65 -11.93 -4.32
N PHE A 86 -3.50 -11.43 -3.87
CA PHE A 86 -2.54 -12.04 -2.95
C PHE A 86 -1.75 -13.24 -3.47
N ASP A 87 -1.91 -13.61 -4.73
CA ASP A 87 -1.07 -14.62 -5.35
C ASP A 87 0.33 -14.08 -5.64
N THR A 88 1.33 -14.95 -5.51
CA THR A 88 2.72 -14.67 -5.88
C THR A 88 2.98 -15.23 -7.27
N VAL A 89 3.46 -14.39 -8.17
CA VAL A 89 3.66 -14.74 -9.58
C VAL A 89 5.12 -14.59 -9.94
N THR A 90 5.70 -15.66 -10.50
CA THR A 90 7.01 -15.60 -11.14
C THR A 90 6.80 -15.29 -12.61
N VAL A 91 7.35 -14.16 -13.06
CA VAL A 91 7.24 -13.68 -14.43
C VAL A 91 8.61 -13.52 -15.05
N TYR A 92 8.71 -13.76 -16.35
CA TYR A 92 9.90 -13.46 -17.13
C TYR A 92 9.68 -12.16 -17.90
N ASN A 93 10.53 -11.17 -17.64
CA ASN A 93 10.52 -9.91 -18.35
C ASN A 93 11.39 -10.04 -19.62
N GLU A 94 10.76 -10.04 -20.77
CA GLU A 94 11.44 -10.25 -22.06
C GLU A 94 12.39 -9.10 -22.43
N MET A 95 12.07 -7.87 -22.02
CA MET A 95 12.91 -6.70 -22.26
C MET A 95 14.18 -6.75 -21.42
N MET A 96 14.05 -7.06 -20.14
CA MET A 96 15.18 -7.15 -19.20
C MET A 96 15.88 -8.50 -19.21
N LYS A 97 15.30 -9.50 -19.88
CA LYS A 97 15.79 -10.89 -19.99
C LYS A 97 16.08 -11.53 -18.64
N ARG A 98 15.18 -11.33 -17.67
CA ARG A 98 15.29 -11.92 -16.34
C ARG A 98 13.93 -12.26 -15.72
N GLU A 99 13.95 -13.19 -14.78
CA GLU A 99 12.79 -13.49 -13.96
C GLU A 99 12.61 -12.46 -12.84
N MET A 100 11.36 -12.23 -12.50
CA MET A 100 10.95 -11.37 -11.39
C MET A 100 9.84 -12.08 -10.61
N ILE A 101 9.82 -11.90 -9.30
CA ILE A 101 8.78 -12.42 -8.44
C ILE A 101 7.98 -11.22 -7.91
N VAL A 102 6.68 -11.24 -8.15
CA VAL A 102 5.77 -10.19 -7.70
C VAL A 102 4.57 -10.81 -6.99
N ARG A 103 4.06 -10.12 -6.00
CA ARG A 103 2.81 -10.48 -5.32
C ARG A 103 1.78 -9.41 -5.58
N ILE A 104 0.60 -9.81 -6.03
CA ILE A 104 -0.49 -8.87 -6.32
C ILE A 104 -1.25 -8.56 -5.04
N VAL A 105 -1.31 -7.30 -4.69
CA VAL A 105 -1.95 -6.82 -3.44
C VAL A 105 -2.92 -5.68 -3.72
N THR A 106 -3.64 -5.24 -2.70
CA THR A 106 -4.47 -4.03 -2.76
C THR A 106 -3.60 -2.77 -2.84
N THR A 107 -4.15 -1.68 -3.29
CA THR A 107 -3.43 -0.40 -3.38
C THR A 107 -2.85 0.05 -2.05
N LEU A 108 -3.51 -0.29 -0.96
CA LEU A 108 -3.09 0.10 0.39
C LEU A 108 -1.83 -0.64 0.87
N ARG A 109 -1.57 -1.85 0.37
CA ARG A 109 -0.45 -2.70 0.81
C ARG A 109 0.70 -2.77 -0.18
N GLN A 110 0.68 -1.98 -1.24
CA GLN A 110 1.75 -1.98 -2.24
C GLN A 110 3.08 -1.52 -1.64
N ASP A 111 4.13 -2.24 -1.99
CA ASP A 111 5.52 -1.91 -1.67
C ASP A 111 6.42 -2.50 -2.76
N ALA A 112 6.80 -1.67 -3.72
CA ALA A 112 7.59 -2.10 -4.88
C ALA A 112 8.95 -2.70 -4.49
N LEU A 113 9.56 -2.22 -3.39
CA LEU A 113 10.84 -2.74 -2.90
C LEU A 113 10.73 -4.18 -2.40
N LYS A 114 9.57 -4.57 -1.91
CA LYS A 114 9.27 -5.95 -1.46
C LYS A 114 8.61 -6.80 -2.55
N GLY A 115 8.46 -6.28 -3.76
CA GLY A 115 7.76 -6.98 -4.83
C GLY A 115 6.24 -7.02 -4.67
N LEU A 116 5.67 -6.19 -3.78
CA LEU A 116 4.22 -6.08 -3.57
C LEU A 116 3.65 -5.06 -4.55
N ILE A 117 2.94 -5.55 -5.55
CA ILE A 117 2.43 -4.76 -6.67
C ILE A 117 0.91 -4.61 -6.55
N SER A 118 0.42 -3.38 -6.64
CA SER A 118 -1.02 -3.13 -6.65
C SER A 118 -1.71 -3.78 -7.85
N LYS A 119 -2.86 -4.38 -7.62
CA LYS A 119 -3.71 -4.88 -8.71
C LYS A 119 -4.13 -3.80 -9.72
N GLU A 120 -4.12 -2.54 -9.30
CA GLU A 120 -4.44 -1.38 -10.14
C GLU A 120 -3.23 -0.87 -10.94
N SER A 121 -2.03 -1.32 -10.63
CA SER A 121 -0.83 -0.97 -11.38
C SER A 121 -0.85 -1.58 -12.79
N PRO A 122 -0.08 -1.04 -13.76
CA PRO A 122 0.00 -1.63 -15.09
C PRO A 122 0.38 -3.11 -15.09
N VAL A 123 1.32 -3.50 -14.24
CA VAL A 123 1.73 -4.92 -14.07
C VAL A 123 0.59 -5.73 -13.45
N GLY A 124 -0.04 -5.24 -12.39
CA GLY A 124 -1.15 -5.91 -11.73
C GLY A 124 -2.32 -6.14 -12.68
N GLN A 125 -2.71 -5.14 -13.43
CA GLN A 125 -3.79 -5.25 -14.43
C GLN A 125 -3.46 -6.24 -15.55
N ALA A 126 -2.22 -6.28 -16.01
CA ALA A 126 -1.78 -7.22 -17.05
C ALA A 126 -1.80 -8.68 -16.55
N LEU A 127 -1.44 -8.93 -15.30
CA LEU A 127 -1.32 -10.28 -14.74
C LEU A 127 -2.61 -10.85 -14.19
N MET A 128 -3.52 -10.02 -13.65
CA MET A 128 -4.77 -10.50 -13.05
C MET A 128 -5.62 -11.32 -14.02
N GLY A 129 -6.05 -12.50 -13.58
CA GLY A 129 -6.87 -13.43 -14.36
C GLY A 129 -6.11 -14.24 -15.41
N ARG A 130 -4.79 -14.08 -15.50
CA ARG A 130 -3.95 -14.81 -16.45
C ARG A 130 -3.45 -16.13 -15.88
N ARG A 131 -3.06 -17.03 -16.75
CA ARG A 131 -2.60 -18.39 -16.40
C ARG A 131 -1.12 -18.57 -16.71
N THR A 132 -0.54 -19.60 -16.13
CA THR A 132 0.85 -20.00 -16.44
C THR A 132 1.03 -20.24 -17.95
N GLY A 133 2.10 -19.69 -18.51
CA GLY A 133 2.44 -19.76 -19.94
C GLY A 133 1.87 -18.61 -20.78
N GLU A 134 0.95 -17.83 -20.27
CA GLU A 134 0.44 -16.64 -20.96
C GLU A 134 1.47 -15.50 -20.95
N ARG A 135 1.45 -14.74 -22.02
CA ARG A 135 2.32 -13.58 -22.22
C ARG A 135 1.45 -12.35 -22.35
N GLU A 136 1.75 -11.34 -21.54
CA GLU A 136 0.98 -10.09 -21.52
C GLU A 136 1.87 -8.87 -21.71
N GLU A 137 1.39 -7.92 -22.51
CA GLU A 137 2.05 -6.65 -22.69
C GLU A 137 1.69 -5.71 -21.52
N VAL A 138 2.72 -5.16 -20.90
CA VAL A 138 2.59 -4.12 -19.88
C VAL A 138 2.91 -2.77 -20.50
N ALA A 139 1.96 -1.86 -20.53
CA ALA A 139 2.13 -0.49 -20.97
C ALA A 139 2.32 0.43 -19.77
N VAL A 140 3.54 0.87 -19.53
CA VAL A 140 3.86 1.83 -18.46
C VAL A 140 3.59 3.26 -18.92
N SER A 141 3.87 3.51 -20.20
CA SER A 141 3.56 4.76 -20.90
C SER A 141 3.30 4.46 -22.39
N PRO A 142 2.80 5.43 -23.18
CA PRO A 142 2.64 5.23 -24.61
C PRO A 142 3.92 4.80 -25.33
N GLU A 143 5.07 5.18 -24.79
CA GLU A 143 6.39 4.93 -25.39
C GLU A 143 7.12 3.72 -24.75
N MET A 144 6.71 3.31 -23.55
CA MET A 144 7.35 2.22 -22.82
C MET A 144 6.40 1.06 -22.61
N LYS A 145 6.62 0.00 -23.35
CA LYS A 145 5.90 -1.27 -23.26
C LYS A 145 6.90 -2.41 -23.20
N TYR A 146 6.54 -3.45 -22.46
CA TYR A 146 7.31 -4.68 -22.39
C TYR A 146 6.40 -5.87 -22.17
N THR A 147 6.88 -7.07 -22.48
CA THR A 147 6.11 -8.30 -22.33
C THR A 147 6.58 -9.09 -21.12
N LEU A 148 5.62 -9.56 -20.34
CA LEU A 148 5.82 -10.49 -19.23
C LEU A 148 5.22 -11.86 -19.59
N GLU A 149 6.00 -12.91 -19.36
CA GLU A 149 5.53 -14.31 -19.45
C GLU A 149 5.32 -14.86 -18.05
N ILE A 150 4.14 -15.41 -17.78
CA ILE A 150 3.83 -16.01 -16.48
C ILE A 150 4.42 -17.42 -16.44
N ARG A 151 5.39 -17.63 -15.56
CA ARG A 151 6.06 -18.92 -15.40
C ARG A 151 5.56 -19.76 -14.24
N LYS A 152 5.16 -19.14 -13.14
CA LYS A 152 4.65 -19.83 -11.96
C LYS A 152 3.65 -18.97 -11.22
N ILE A 153 2.61 -19.58 -10.71
CA ILE A 153 1.61 -18.95 -9.83
C ILE A 153 1.58 -19.72 -8.52
N GLU A 154 1.91 -19.03 -7.43
CA GLU A 154 1.73 -19.55 -6.07
C GLU A 154 0.50 -18.90 -5.46
N LYS A 155 -0.50 -19.70 -5.13
CA LYS A 155 -1.76 -19.22 -4.53
C LYS A 155 -1.50 -18.66 -3.14
N GLY A 156 -2.07 -17.51 -2.85
CA GLY A 156 -1.98 -16.83 -1.58
C GLY A 156 -3.35 -16.42 -1.04
N SER A 157 -3.36 -15.97 0.20
CA SER A 157 -4.55 -15.43 0.87
C SER A 157 -4.26 -14.03 1.40
N ASP A 158 -5.30 -13.36 1.88
CA ASP A 158 -5.16 -12.08 2.55
C ASP A 158 -4.31 -12.23 3.83
N ASP A 159 -3.07 -11.81 3.76
CA ASP A 159 -2.07 -12.01 4.80
C ASP A 159 -2.07 -10.82 5.76
N GLU A 160 -2.53 -11.03 6.97
CA GLU A 160 -2.57 -10.01 8.03
C GLU A 160 -1.19 -9.50 8.43
N SER A 161 -0.11 -10.23 8.09
CA SER A 161 1.26 -9.80 8.37
C SER A 161 1.75 -8.70 7.41
N LEU A 162 1.08 -8.50 6.27
CA LEU A 162 1.43 -7.44 5.33
C LEU A 162 0.92 -6.09 5.82
N ASP A 163 1.86 -5.20 6.10
CA ASP A 163 1.55 -3.86 6.57
C ASP A 163 0.90 -2.99 5.48
N ILE A 164 0.08 -2.03 5.93
CA ILE A 164 -0.42 -0.97 5.06
C ILE A 164 0.69 0.02 4.78
N SER A 165 0.73 0.53 3.54
CA SER A 165 1.75 1.48 3.13
C SER A 165 1.68 2.78 3.95
N SER A 166 2.85 3.21 4.43
CA SER A 166 3.05 4.60 4.82
C SER A 166 3.27 5.41 3.55
N TYR A 167 2.76 6.61 3.43
CA TYR A 167 2.88 7.43 2.21
C TYR A 167 4.21 7.25 1.48
#